data_e6d75bfd23e7b26277a0bea3c57d641b
#
_entry.id   e6d75bfd23e7b26277a0bea3c57d641b
#
_cell.length_a   1.000
_cell.length_b   1.000
_cell.length_c   1.000
_cell.angle_alpha   90.00
_cell.angle_beta   90.00
_cell.angle_gamma   90.00
#
_symmetry.space_group_name_H-M   'P 1'
#
loop_
_entity.id
_entity.type
_entity.pdbx_description
1 polymer ?
#
loop_
_entity_poly.entity_id
_entity_poly.type
_entity_poly.pdbx_seq_one_letter_code
_entity_poly.pdbx_strand_id
1 'polypeptide(L)'
;MRMASVLEVPAGRLLERLKERLKEYPELSPPAWSHFVKTGVHRERRPEQPDWWYMRAASILRRLYLDGPVGVSRLRTYYGGRKKMGQAPEHFRKGGGKIIRAILQQLERAGLAERVAGGRRLTKKGVQLLKELCAEVKGK
;
A
#
# COMPACT_ATOMS: atom_id res chain seq x y z
N MET A 1 -0.18 2.86 -29.25
CA MET A 1 0.39 1.71 -28.53
C MET A 1 -0.31 1.55 -27.18
N ARG A 2 -0.82 0.37 -26.90
CA ARG A 2 -1.54 0.12 -25.65
C ARG A 2 -0.54 -0.08 -24.51
N MET A 3 -0.70 0.67 -23.42
CA MET A 3 0.15 0.48 -22.24
C MET A 3 -0.30 -0.74 -21.46
N ALA A 4 0.66 -1.40 -20.79
CA ALA A 4 0.35 -2.56 -19.98
C ALA A 4 -0.56 -2.17 -18.82
N SER A 5 -1.57 -2.98 -18.56
CA SER A 5 -2.47 -2.80 -17.44
C SER A 5 -1.85 -3.34 -16.16
N VAL A 6 -2.20 -2.73 -15.03
CA VAL A 6 -1.78 -3.21 -13.71
C VAL A 6 -2.21 -4.66 -13.49
N LEU A 7 -3.36 -5.07 -14.06
CA LEU A 7 -3.87 -6.43 -13.94
C LEU A 7 -3.14 -7.43 -14.84
N GLU A 8 -2.41 -6.96 -15.85
CA GLU A 8 -1.73 -7.85 -16.81
C GLU A 8 -0.37 -8.35 -16.31
N VAL A 9 0.13 -7.79 -15.21
CA VAL A 9 1.45 -8.16 -14.70
C VAL A 9 1.30 -8.83 -13.32
N PRO A 10 2.25 -9.71 -12.96
CA PRO A 10 2.21 -10.32 -11.63
C PRO A 10 2.33 -9.27 -10.54
N ALA A 11 1.41 -9.34 -9.57
CA ALA A 11 1.36 -8.35 -8.50
C ALA A 11 2.68 -8.27 -7.72
N GLY A 12 3.27 -9.43 -7.41
CA GLY A 12 4.53 -9.46 -6.66
C GLY A 12 5.66 -8.73 -7.34
N ARG A 13 5.80 -8.91 -8.66
CA ARG A 13 6.86 -8.23 -9.42
C ARG A 13 6.61 -6.72 -9.49
N LEU A 14 5.36 -6.32 -9.71
CA LEU A 14 5.01 -4.91 -9.73
C LEU A 14 5.31 -4.26 -8.38
N LEU A 15 4.93 -4.91 -7.29
CA LEU A 15 5.16 -4.38 -5.96
C LEU A 15 6.64 -4.23 -5.63
N GLU A 16 7.48 -5.19 -6.05
CA GLU A 16 8.92 -5.08 -5.84
C GLU A 16 9.51 -3.89 -6.58
N ARG A 17 9.13 -3.69 -7.83
CA ARG A 17 9.58 -2.54 -8.61
C ARG A 17 9.09 -1.22 -8.01
N LEU A 18 7.82 -1.19 -7.63
CA LEU A 18 7.22 -0.01 -7.05
C LEU A 18 7.87 0.35 -5.71
N LYS A 19 8.13 -0.67 -4.89
CA LYS A 19 8.83 -0.49 -3.61
C LYS A 19 10.18 0.22 -3.83
N GLU A 20 10.97 -0.24 -4.78
CA GLU A 20 12.27 0.36 -5.06
C GLU A 20 12.15 1.80 -5.57
N ARG A 21 11.17 2.06 -6.42
CA ARG A 21 10.94 3.42 -6.92
C ARG A 21 10.51 4.36 -5.81
N LEU A 22 9.67 3.89 -4.89
CA LEU A 22 9.18 4.72 -3.79
C LEU A 22 10.28 5.12 -2.81
N LYS A 23 11.36 4.36 -2.73
CA LYS A 23 12.50 4.73 -1.89
C LYS A 23 13.15 6.03 -2.34
N GLU A 24 12.93 6.44 -3.58
CA GLU A 24 13.45 7.71 -4.12
C GLU A 24 12.66 8.92 -3.66
N TYR A 25 11.50 8.73 -3.01
CA TYR A 25 10.65 9.81 -2.53
C TYR A 25 10.91 10.06 -1.05
N PRO A 26 11.53 11.21 -0.69
CA PRO A 26 11.79 11.49 0.75
C PRO A 26 10.50 11.56 1.57
N GLU A 27 9.39 11.96 0.96
CA GLU A 27 8.10 12.05 1.65
C GLU A 27 7.60 10.70 2.15
N LEU A 28 8.10 9.61 1.58
CA LEU A 28 7.66 8.26 1.93
C LEU A 28 8.57 7.55 2.94
N SER A 29 9.49 8.28 3.56
CA SER A 29 10.36 7.71 4.59
C SER A 29 9.54 7.15 5.75
N PRO A 30 9.90 5.94 6.26
CA PRO A 30 9.19 5.39 7.41
C PRO A 30 9.33 6.30 8.63
N PRO A 31 8.24 6.63 9.32
CA PRO A 31 8.34 7.41 10.54
C PRO A 31 9.03 6.61 11.65
N ALA A 32 9.60 7.31 12.63
CA ALA A 32 10.33 6.66 13.72
C ALA A 32 9.48 5.61 14.45
N TRP A 33 8.19 5.91 14.65
CA TRP A 33 7.31 4.98 15.37
C TRP A 33 7.04 3.69 14.58
N SER A 34 7.33 3.67 13.27
CA SER A 34 7.06 2.48 12.45
C SER A 34 7.87 1.26 12.88
N HIS A 35 9.00 1.47 13.54
CA HIS A 35 9.85 0.37 14.00
C HIS A 35 9.24 -0.39 15.18
N PHE A 36 8.21 0.16 15.80
CA PHE A 36 7.63 -0.40 17.02
C PHE A 36 6.21 -0.89 16.87
N VAL A 37 5.66 -0.89 15.64
CA VAL A 37 4.25 -1.24 15.44
C VAL A 37 4.10 -2.55 14.68
N LYS A 38 2.94 -3.20 14.89
CA LYS A 38 2.48 -4.34 14.10
C LYS A 38 1.69 -3.80 12.92
N THR A 39 1.67 -4.54 11.82
CA THR A 39 0.92 -4.12 10.64
C THR A 39 -0.58 -4.33 10.78
N GLY A 40 -1.02 -5.05 11.80
CA GLY A 40 -2.44 -5.25 12.11
C GLY A 40 -2.59 -6.02 13.41
N VAL A 41 -3.81 -5.99 13.96
CA VAL A 41 -4.10 -6.65 15.24
C VAL A 41 -3.89 -8.15 15.17
N HIS A 42 -4.08 -8.75 14.00
CA HIS A 42 -3.91 -10.19 13.79
C HIS A 42 -2.45 -10.63 13.79
N ARG A 43 -1.51 -9.70 13.70
CA ARG A 43 -0.09 -10.02 13.70
C ARG A 43 0.49 -9.84 15.08
N GLU A 44 1.20 -10.84 15.56
CA GLU A 44 1.81 -10.82 16.89
C GLU A 44 3.25 -10.30 16.86
N ARG A 45 3.86 -10.25 15.67
CA ARG A 45 5.24 -9.80 15.50
C ARG A 45 5.30 -8.59 14.61
N ARG A 46 6.33 -7.77 14.83
CA ARG A 46 6.64 -6.69 13.90
C ARG A 46 7.05 -7.30 12.55
N PRO A 47 6.82 -6.58 11.44
CA PRO A 47 7.30 -7.05 10.15
C PRO A 47 8.81 -7.28 10.16
N GLU A 48 9.25 -8.39 9.58
CA GLU A 48 10.67 -8.74 9.55
C GLU A 48 11.42 -8.02 8.44
N GLN A 49 10.74 -7.65 7.36
CA GLN A 49 11.37 -6.99 6.23
C GLN A 49 11.72 -5.56 6.57
N PRO A 50 13.00 -5.14 6.36
CA PRO A 50 13.40 -3.78 6.71
C PRO A 50 12.66 -2.70 5.93
N ASP A 51 12.23 -3.01 4.71
CA ASP A 51 11.56 -2.06 3.82
C ASP A 51 10.05 -2.28 3.73
N TRP A 52 9.46 -2.88 4.77
CA TRP A 52 8.03 -3.20 4.76
C TRP A 52 7.14 -1.96 4.58
N TRP A 53 7.59 -0.80 5.05
CA TRP A 53 6.83 0.44 4.91
C TRP A 53 6.63 0.77 3.43
N TYR A 54 7.72 0.70 2.66
CA TYR A 54 7.65 0.95 1.21
C TYR A 54 6.82 -0.10 0.49
N MET A 55 6.90 -1.35 0.93
CA MET A 55 6.08 -2.40 0.36
C MET A 55 4.59 -2.16 0.63
N ARG A 56 4.24 -1.72 1.84
CA ARG A 56 2.85 -1.38 2.17
C ARG A 56 2.39 -0.17 1.34
N ALA A 57 3.23 0.85 1.18
CA ALA A 57 2.91 2.00 0.35
C ALA A 57 2.68 1.59 -1.11
N ALA A 58 3.51 0.69 -1.63
CA ALA A 58 3.34 0.17 -2.98
C ALA A 58 2.01 -0.57 -3.14
N SER A 59 1.68 -1.40 -2.16
CA SER A 59 0.42 -2.13 -2.15
C SER A 59 -0.79 -1.18 -2.13
N ILE A 60 -0.73 -0.14 -1.32
CA ILE A 60 -1.80 0.85 -1.24
C ILE A 60 -1.97 1.59 -2.58
N LEU A 61 -0.86 1.99 -3.22
CA LEU A 61 -0.94 2.61 -4.54
C LEU A 61 -1.65 1.71 -5.55
N ARG A 62 -1.29 0.44 -5.56
CA ARG A 62 -1.94 -0.52 -6.45
C ARG A 62 -3.44 -0.63 -6.16
N ARG A 63 -3.83 -0.68 -4.89
CA ARG A 63 -5.24 -0.74 -4.51
C ARG A 63 -6.01 0.51 -4.93
N LEU A 64 -5.39 1.69 -4.80
CA LEU A 64 -6.02 2.93 -5.26
C LEU A 64 -6.28 2.90 -6.77
N TYR A 65 -5.38 2.30 -7.52
CA TYR A 65 -5.57 2.16 -8.97
C TYR A 65 -6.74 1.21 -9.29
N LEU A 66 -6.77 0.06 -8.60
CA LEU A 66 -7.74 -1.00 -8.92
C LEU A 66 -9.15 -0.66 -8.43
N ASP A 67 -9.26 -0.08 -7.24
CA ASP A 67 -10.55 0.14 -6.60
C ASP A 67 -11.12 1.54 -6.81
N GLY A 68 -10.31 2.46 -7.37
CA GLY A 68 -10.70 3.86 -7.43
C GLY A 68 -10.60 4.52 -6.06
N PRO A 69 -11.38 5.57 -5.78
CA PRO A 69 -11.28 6.24 -4.48
C PRO A 69 -11.58 5.28 -3.34
N VAL A 70 -10.67 5.20 -2.36
CA VAL A 70 -10.87 4.40 -1.16
C VAL A 70 -10.41 5.19 0.06
N GLY A 71 -11.08 4.95 1.19
CA GLY A 71 -10.74 5.55 2.46
C GLY A 71 -9.97 4.58 3.36
N VAL A 72 -9.57 5.11 4.52
CA VAL A 72 -8.83 4.33 5.51
C VAL A 72 -9.61 3.09 5.94
N SER A 73 -10.92 3.22 6.14
CA SER A 73 -11.74 2.09 6.62
C SER A 73 -11.73 0.90 5.67
N ARG A 74 -11.88 1.14 4.36
CA ARG A 74 -11.83 0.06 3.37
C ARG A 74 -10.45 -0.59 3.30
N LEU A 75 -9.40 0.20 3.38
CA LEU A 75 -8.04 -0.32 3.38
C LEU A 75 -7.76 -1.13 4.65
N ARG A 76 -8.28 -0.71 5.78
CA ARG A 76 -8.16 -1.50 7.01
C ARG A 76 -8.80 -2.87 6.87
N THR A 77 -9.93 -2.94 6.17
CA THR A 77 -10.59 -4.22 5.90
C THR A 77 -9.75 -5.07 4.95
N TYR A 78 -9.21 -4.48 3.90
CA TYR A 78 -8.37 -5.19 2.94
C TYR A 78 -7.12 -5.79 3.60
N TYR A 79 -6.47 -5.03 4.49
CA TYR A 79 -5.25 -5.47 5.16
C TYR A 79 -5.50 -6.19 6.48
N GLY A 80 -6.76 -6.44 6.81
CA GLY A 80 -7.10 -7.16 8.02
C GLY A 80 -6.92 -8.65 7.89
N GLY A 81 -7.04 -9.34 9.01
CA GLY A 81 -6.93 -10.78 9.04
C GLY A 81 -7.58 -11.31 10.31
N ARG A 82 -7.58 -12.63 10.46
CA ARG A 82 -8.13 -13.30 11.64
C ARG A 82 -7.07 -13.35 12.74
N LYS A 83 -7.50 -13.05 13.96
CA LYS A 83 -6.64 -13.14 15.13
C LYS A 83 -7.04 -14.34 15.97
N LYS A 84 -6.06 -15.16 16.33
CA LYS A 84 -6.27 -16.26 17.28
C LYS A 84 -6.27 -15.69 18.69
N MET A 85 -7.28 -16.07 19.47
CA MET A 85 -7.46 -15.57 20.83
C MET A 85 -7.45 -16.75 21.82
N GLY A 86 -6.34 -17.47 21.88
CA GLY A 86 -6.18 -18.62 22.74
C GLY A 86 -7.15 -19.73 22.36
N GLN A 87 -8.00 -20.14 23.31
CA GLN A 87 -9.00 -21.18 23.06
C GLN A 87 -10.26 -20.65 22.40
N ALA A 88 -10.36 -19.32 22.23
CA ALA A 88 -11.52 -18.72 21.58
C ALA A 88 -11.41 -18.90 20.06
N PRO A 89 -12.55 -18.86 19.33
CA PRO A 89 -12.52 -18.90 17.87
C PRO A 89 -11.75 -17.73 17.29
N GLU A 90 -11.18 -17.93 16.10
CA GLU A 90 -10.53 -16.84 15.38
C GLU A 90 -11.55 -15.78 14.99
N HIS A 91 -11.16 -14.52 15.13
CA HIS A 91 -11.99 -13.39 14.73
C HIS A 91 -11.26 -12.54 13.71
N PHE A 92 -12.01 -12.07 12.70
CA PHE A 92 -11.48 -11.12 11.74
C PHE A 92 -11.20 -9.78 12.43
N ARG A 93 -10.06 -9.19 12.16
CA ARG A 93 -9.70 -7.86 12.67
C ARG A 93 -9.22 -6.99 11.52
N LYS A 94 -9.62 -5.74 11.52
CA LYS A 94 -9.15 -4.77 10.53
C LYS A 94 -7.67 -4.47 10.74
N GLY A 95 -6.98 -4.13 9.66
CA GLY A 95 -5.61 -3.70 9.73
C GLY A 95 -5.45 -2.37 10.46
N GLY A 96 -4.22 -2.01 10.83
CA GLY A 96 -3.92 -0.81 11.59
C GLY A 96 -4.21 0.47 10.81
N GLY A 97 -5.13 1.30 11.32
CA GLY A 97 -5.50 2.55 10.67
C GLY A 97 -4.40 3.61 10.68
N LYS A 98 -3.55 3.61 11.70
CA LYS A 98 -2.47 4.59 11.81
C LYS A 98 -1.45 4.46 10.67
N ILE A 99 -1.06 3.23 10.36
CA ILE A 99 -0.11 2.97 9.26
C ILE A 99 -0.72 3.42 7.93
N ILE A 100 -1.95 3.00 7.66
CA ILE A 100 -2.63 3.32 6.41
C ILE A 100 -2.80 4.83 6.25
N ARG A 101 -3.25 5.51 7.31
CA ARG A 101 -3.46 6.96 7.27
C ARG A 101 -2.14 7.70 7.03
N ALA A 102 -1.07 7.28 7.70
CA ALA A 102 0.24 7.90 7.53
C ALA A 102 0.75 7.75 6.09
N ILE A 103 0.61 6.55 5.53
CA ILE A 103 1.04 6.30 4.15
C ILE A 103 0.22 7.12 3.16
N LEU A 104 -1.11 7.20 3.34
CA LEU A 104 -1.94 8.01 2.45
C LEU A 104 -1.55 9.49 2.50
N GLN A 105 -1.24 10.01 3.69
CA GLN A 105 -0.76 11.38 3.82
C GLN A 105 0.58 11.59 3.13
N GLN A 106 1.48 10.63 3.23
CA GLN A 106 2.76 10.68 2.54
C GLN A 106 2.60 10.66 1.03
N LEU A 107 1.69 9.83 0.52
CA LEU A 107 1.41 9.78 -0.91
C LEU A 107 0.82 11.09 -1.42
N GLU A 108 -0.01 11.75 -0.61
CA GLU A 108 -0.51 13.09 -0.96
C GLU A 108 0.64 14.09 -1.07
N ARG A 109 1.55 14.10 -0.09
CA ARG A 109 2.70 15.02 -0.11
C ARG A 109 3.63 14.76 -1.29
N ALA A 110 3.77 13.50 -1.68
CA ALA A 110 4.58 13.15 -2.85
C ALA A 110 3.88 13.47 -4.17
N GLY A 111 2.60 13.84 -4.13
CA GLY A 111 1.85 14.15 -5.34
C GLY A 111 1.32 12.94 -6.09
N LEU A 112 1.38 11.76 -5.47
CA LEU A 112 0.93 10.52 -6.11
C LEU A 112 -0.55 10.21 -5.85
N ALA A 113 -1.12 10.80 -4.81
CA ALA A 113 -2.53 10.63 -4.47
C ALA A 113 -3.14 11.97 -4.11
N GLU A 114 -4.47 12.06 -4.20
CA GLU A 114 -5.20 13.27 -3.83
C GLU A 114 -6.47 12.92 -3.09
N ARG A 115 -6.90 13.83 -2.23
CA ARG A 115 -8.12 13.64 -1.44
C ARG A 115 -9.34 13.97 -2.28
N VAL A 116 -10.34 13.09 -2.24
CA VAL A 116 -11.62 13.27 -2.95
C VAL A 116 -12.74 12.79 -2.04
N ALA A 117 -13.98 13.01 -2.48
CA ALA A 117 -15.13 12.43 -1.78
C ALA A 117 -14.99 10.91 -1.76
N GLY A 118 -15.18 10.33 -0.58
CA GLY A 118 -15.05 8.88 -0.42
C GLY A 118 -13.65 8.38 -0.11
N GLY A 119 -12.67 9.27 -0.02
CA GLY A 119 -11.32 8.88 0.37
C GLY A 119 -10.23 9.52 -0.47
N ARG A 120 -9.32 8.70 -0.97
CA ARG A 120 -8.22 9.17 -1.80
C ARG A 120 -8.15 8.38 -3.10
N ARG A 121 -7.68 9.03 -4.15
CA ARG A 121 -7.46 8.39 -5.44
C ARG A 121 -6.09 8.77 -5.97
N LEU A 122 -5.61 8.04 -6.99
CA LEU A 122 -4.35 8.38 -7.63
C LEU A 122 -4.48 9.66 -8.45
N THR A 123 -3.42 10.47 -8.43
CA THR A 123 -3.27 11.58 -9.36
C THR A 123 -2.81 11.05 -10.72
N LYS A 124 -2.77 11.92 -11.74
CA LYS A 124 -2.19 11.55 -13.04
C LYS A 124 -0.77 11.05 -12.88
N LYS A 125 0.00 11.69 -12.00
CA LYS A 125 1.39 11.30 -11.73
C LYS A 125 1.45 9.89 -11.14
N GLY A 126 0.55 9.56 -10.21
CA GLY A 126 0.49 8.22 -9.63
C GLY A 126 0.12 7.15 -10.63
N VAL A 127 -0.87 7.44 -11.48
CA VAL A 127 -1.28 6.51 -12.54
C VAL A 127 -0.13 6.29 -13.52
N GLN A 128 0.55 7.36 -13.92
CA GLN A 128 1.67 7.26 -14.86
C GLN A 128 2.82 6.42 -14.28
N LEU A 129 3.14 6.61 -13.00
CA LEU A 129 4.16 5.81 -12.33
C LEU A 129 3.84 4.32 -12.40
N LEU A 130 2.60 3.94 -12.09
CA LEU A 130 2.19 2.55 -12.15
C LEU A 130 2.28 2.00 -13.57
N LYS A 131 1.85 2.77 -14.56
CA LYS A 131 1.91 2.32 -15.96
C LYS A 131 3.34 2.14 -16.44
N GLU A 132 4.25 3.04 -16.07
CA GLU A 132 5.66 2.90 -16.41
C GLU A 132 6.25 1.62 -15.83
N LEU A 133 5.95 1.34 -14.56
CA LEU A 133 6.51 0.16 -13.90
C LEU A 133 5.89 -1.13 -14.43
N CYS A 134 4.61 -1.10 -14.81
CA CYS A 134 3.99 -2.25 -15.47
C CYS A 134 4.68 -2.56 -16.81
N ALA A 135 5.00 -1.52 -17.57
CA ALA A 135 5.72 -1.69 -18.83
C ALA A 135 7.11 -2.29 -18.60
N GLU A 136 7.82 -1.83 -17.57
CA GLU A 136 9.12 -2.39 -17.21
C GLU A 136 9.03 -3.88 -16.85
N VAL A 137 8.05 -4.26 -16.04
CA VAL A 137 7.85 -5.65 -15.66
C VAL A 137 7.51 -6.51 -16.86
N LYS A 138 6.62 -6.02 -17.72
CA LYS A 138 6.19 -6.77 -18.90
C LYS A 138 7.28 -6.91 -19.96
N GLY A 139 8.16 -5.91 -20.05
CA GLY A 139 9.26 -5.89 -21.03
C GLY A 139 10.42 -6.81 -20.68
N LYS A 140 10.37 -7.46 -19.53
CA LYS A 140 11.40 -8.42 -19.11
C LYS A 140 10.79 -9.81 -19.00
#